data_e9e643061b67707d690ff416bfb68a07
#
_entry.id   e9e643061b67707d690ff416bfb68a07
#
_cell.length_a   1.000
_cell.length_b   1.000
_cell.length_c   1.000
_cell.angle_alpha   90.00
_cell.angle_beta   90.00
_cell.angle_gamma   90.00
#
_symmetry.space_group_name_H-M   'P 1'
#
loop_
_entity.id
_entity.type
_entity.pdbx_description
1 polymer ?
#
loop_
_entity_poly.entity_id
_entity_poly.type
_entity_poly.pdbx_seq_one_letter_code
_entity_poly.pdbx_strand_id
1 'polypeptide(L)'
;MSNTLSPATRRTKPHATTTPTFAVISGAQVQQALAGREKELVELVEATYRLHGAGDSVNPPSYFLRFPDRPTSRIIALPASIGGEDHVDGLKWISSFPDNVTAGLPRASAVLILNDHDTGYPFACLESSIISATRTAASAALAADWLSRNRPRPTRVGFFGTGLIARYIHTFLAGTGWSFDTIGVHDVSADSAVGFTGYLRQAETTAQVQVHDTAEELIRSSDLVVFATVAGEPHVTDQAWFAHHPLVLHVSLRDLAPEILLSSANIVDDVEHCLKADTSPHLAEQLTGSRDFLDGTLDDVMCARHILPTDRTVIFSPFGLGVLDLAVGKYVYDEVARAGQLRLIDNFFHDLRRYG
;
A
#
# COMPACT_ATOMS: atom_id res chain seq x y z
N MET A 1 -44.79 25.96 2.64
CA MET A 1 -45.01 24.63 3.20
C MET A 1 -43.68 24.12 3.68
N SER A 2 -43.48 24.16 4.98
CA SER A 2 -42.23 23.85 5.66
C SER A 2 -42.12 22.34 5.90
N ASN A 3 -41.16 21.67 5.28
CA ASN A 3 -40.91 20.25 5.49
C ASN A 3 -39.84 20.10 6.57
N THR A 4 -40.26 19.90 7.81
CA THR A 4 -39.39 19.55 8.93
C THR A 4 -39.02 18.07 8.85
N LEU A 5 -37.80 17.77 8.50
CA LEU A 5 -37.21 16.45 8.65
C LEU A 5 -37.05 16.13 10.14
N SER A 6 -37.76 15.09 10.60
CA SER A 6 -37.66 14.54 11.96
C SER A 6 -36.30 13.86 12.15
N PRO A 7 -35.56 14.10 13.24
CA PRO A 7 -34.30 13.43 13.47
C PRO A 7 -34.57 11.96 13.80
N ALA A 8 -33.88 11.06 13.07
CA ALA A 8 -33.87 9.64 13.34
C ALA A 8 -33.37 9.40 14.77
N THR A 9 -34.20 8.81 15.60
CA THR A 9 -33.85 8.40 16.97
C THR A 9 -32.81 7.28 16.92
N ARG A 10 -31.55 7.61 17.17
CA ARG A 10 -30.51 6.63 17.46
C ARG A 10 -30.94 5.78 18.65
N ARG A 11 -31.20 4.49 18.43
CA ARG A 11 -31.38 3.52 19.50
C ARG A 11 -30.05 3.36 20.22
N THR A 12 -29.90 3.98 21.40
CA THR A 12 -28.80 3.69 22.32
C THR A 12 -28.97 2.27 22.83
N LYS A 13 -28.08 1.35 22.40
CA LYS A 13 -27.92 0.06 23.08
C LYS A 13 -27.42 0.34 24.51
N PRO A 14 -27.95 -0.36 25.54
CA PRO A 14 -27.40 -0.21 26.89
C PRO A 14 -25.96 -0.71 26.87
N HIS A 15 -25.00 0.19 27.13
CA HIS A 15 -23.61 -0.17 27.32
C HIS A 15 -23.48 -1.01 28.58
N ALA A 16 -23.16 -2.30 28.43
CA ALA A 16 -22.61 -3.06 29.55
C ALA A 16 -21.31 -2.37 29.97
N THR A 17 -21.17 -2.05 31.24
CA THR A 17 -19.97 -1.44 31.84
C THR A 17 -18.85 -2.46 31.91
N THR A 18 -18.37 -2.97 30.77
CA THR A 18 -17.15 -3.76 30.71
C THR A 18 -15.96 -2.84 30.58
N THR A 19 -14.96 -2.99 31.45
CA THR A 19 -13.71 -2.26 31.35
C THR A 19 -13.09 -2.52 29.96
N PRO A 20 -12.73 -1.47 29.20
CA PRO A 20 -12.09 -1.66 27.91
C PRO A 20 -10.81 -2.49 28.05
N THR A 21 -10.63 -3.46 27.19
CA THR A 21 -9.42 -4.29 27.12
C THR A 21 -8.46 -3.72 26.08
N PHE A 22 -7.16 -4.00 26.24
CA PHE A 22 -6.14 -3.61 25.28
C PHE A 22 -5.22 -4.79 24.96
N ALA A 23 -5.08 -5.12 23.68
CA ALA A 23 -4.25 -6.21 23.21
C ALA A 23 -2.95 -5.71 22.56
N VAL A 24 -1.89 -6.50 22.66
CA VAL A 24 -0.63 -6.30 21.91
C VAL A 24 -0.38 -7.50 21.01
N ILE A 25 -0.20 -7.26 19.70
CA ILE A 25 0.03 -8.30 18.70
C ILE A 25 1.43 -8.12 18.12
N SER A 26 2.25 -9.14 18.29
CA SER A 26 3.65 -9.17 17.84
C SER A 26 3.77 -9.43 16.34
N GLY A 27 4.92 -9.06 15.74
CA GLY A 27 5.21 -9.35 14.34
C GLY A 27 5.13 -10.83 13.97
N ALA A 28 5.49 -11.74 14.89
CA ALA A 28 5.34 -13.17 14.66
C ALA A 28 3.87 -13.60 14.51
N GLN A 29 2.97 -13.04 15.34
CA GLN A 29 1.53 -13.29 15.22
C GLN A 29 0.95 -12.66 13.94
N VAL A 30 1.39 -11.44 13.58
CA VAL A 30 1.02 -10.79 12.32
C VAL A 30 1.43 -11.66 11.14
N GLN A 31 2.68 -12.11 11.10
CA GLN A 31 3.17 -12.96 10.02
C GLN A 31 2.41 -14.28 9.92
N GLN A 32 2.12 -14.92 11.05
CA GLN A 32 1.34 -16.16 11.10
C GLN A 32 -0.09 -15.97 10.58
N ALA A 33 -0.74 -14.86 10.94
CA ALA A 33 -2.10 -14.56 10.50
C ALA A 33 -2.21 -14.28 8.99
N LEU A 34 -1.13 -13.75 8.37
CA LEU A 34 -1.13 -13.34 6.97
C LEU A 34 -0.53 -14.36 6.00
N ALA A 35 0.24 -15.35 6.51
CA ALA A 35 0.98 -16.30 5.68
C ALA A 35 0.05 -17.17 4.82
N GLY A 36 0.32 -17.23 3.50
CA GLY A 36 -0.42 -18.07 2.55
C GLY A 36 -1.85 -17.58 2.24
N ARG A 37 -2.14 -16.31 2.55
CA ARG A 37 -3.47 -15.71 2.37
C ARG A 37 -3.49 -14.59 1.33
N GLU A 38 -2.57 -14.61 0.38
CA GLU A 38 -2.37 -13.56 -0.60
C GLU A 38 -3.67 -13.23 -1.35
N LYS A 39 -4.40 -14.24 -1.77
CA LYS A 39 -5.66 -14.08 -2.51
C LYS A 39 -6.75 -13.41 -1.65
N GLU A 40 -6.95 -13.91 -0.44
CA GLU A 40 -7.91 -13.35 0.53
C GLU A 40 -7.59 -11.89 0.88
N LEU A 41 -6.30 -11.58 1.03
CA LEU A 41 -5.84 -10.22 1.33
C LEU A 41 -5.99 -9.27 0.14
N VAL A 42 -5.86 -9.75 -1.09
CA VAL A 42 -6.18 -8.95 -2.29
C VAL A 42 -7.68 -8.66 -2.37
N GLU A 43 -8.53 -9.64 -2.09
CA GLU A 43 -9.99 -9.46 -2.01
C GLU A 43 -10.39 -8.45 -0.91
N LEU A 44 -9.75 -8.51 0.26
CA LEU A 44 -9.93 -7.54 1.35
C LEU A 44 -9.54 -6.11 0.92
N VAL A 45 -8.39 -5.96 0.27
CA VAL A 45 -7.92 -4.67 -0.23
C VAL A 45 -8.84 -4.14 -1.33
N GLU A 46 -9.34 -4.99 -2.23
CA GLU A 46 -10.35 -4.59 -3.22
C GLU A 46 -11.63 -4.07 -2.56
N ALA A 47 -12.17 -4.79 -1.59
CA ALA A 47 -13.35 -4.36 -0.85
C ALA A 47 -13.12 -3.02 -0.14
N THR A 48 -11.94 -2.82 0.43
CA THR A 48 -11.58 -1.56 1.10
C THR A 48 -11.47 -0.38 0.13
N TYR A 49 -10.89 -0.58 -1.07
CA TYR A 49 -10.90 0.45 -2.11
C TYR A 49 -12.31 0.82 -2.56
N ARG A 50 -13.22 -0.16 -2.69
CA ARG A 50 -14.61 0.10 -3.03
C ARG A 50 -15.37 0.88 -1.95
N LEU A 51 -15.15 0.57 -0.66
CA LEU A 51 -15.68 1.36 0.46
C LEU A 51 -15.15 2.80 0.42
N HIS A 52 -13.83 2.96 0.17
CA HIS A 52 -13.22 4.28 0.06
C HIS A 52 -13.80 5.07 -1.14
N GLY A 53 -13.90 4.46 -2.30
CA GLY A 53 -14.48 5.07 -3.51
C GLY A 53 -15.97 5.39 -3.37
N ALA A 54 -16.71 4.67 -2.53
CA ALA A 54 -18.10 4.96 -2.19
C ALA A 54 -18.24 6.09 -1.15
N GLY A 55 -17.14 6.62 -0.60
CA GLY A 55 -17.15 7.64 0.45
C GLY A 55 -17.47 7.11 1.85
N ASP A 56 -17.43 5.80 2.06
CA ASP A 56 -17.69 5.15 3.36
C ASP A 56 -16.38 4.90 4.13
N SER A 57 -15.54 5.90 4.15
CA SER A 57 -14.29 5.92 4.92
C SER A 57 -13.83 7.36 5.15
N VAL A 58 -12.95 7.54 6.13
CA VAL A 58 -12.25 8.81 6.37
C VAL A 58 -10.76 8.55 6.30
N ASN A 59 -10.07 9.18 5.34
CA ASN A 59 -8.64 9.01 5.13
C ASN A 59 -7.99 10.40 4.98
N PRO A 60 -7.74 11.12 6.09
CA PRO A 60 -7.19 12.47 6.04
C PRO A 60 -5.73 12.46 5.56
N PRO A 61 -5.17 13.61 5.16
CA PRO A 61 -3.78 13.72 4.78
C PRO A 61 -2.84 13.18 5.86
N SER A 62 -1.79 12.50 5.42
CA SER A 62 -0.73 12.03 6.31
C SER A 62 0.02 13.18 6.95
N TYR A 63 0.39 13.03 8.22
CA TYR A 63 1.22 13.99 8.94
C TYR A 63 2.66 13.48 9.06
N PHE A 64 3.62 14.36 8.75
CA PHE A 64 5.04 14.02 8.72
C PHE A 64 5.78 14.69 9.89
N LEU A 65 6.36 13.86 10.76
CA LEU A 65 7.39 14.31 11.68
C LEU A 65 8.74 14.25 10.96
N ARG A 66 9.32 15.40 10.66
CA ARG A 66 10.61 15.57 9.99
C ARG A 66 11.65 16.09 10.98
N PHE A 67 12.90 15.71 10.80
CA PHE A 67 14.01 16.06 11.69
C PHE A 67 14.97 16.98 10.95
N PRO A 68 15.21 18.24 11.46
CA PRO A 68 16.14 19.17 10.81
C PRO A 68 17.57 18.65 10.71
N ASP A 69 18.02 17.87 11.70
CA ASP A 69 19.34 17.24 11.77
C ASP A 69 19.45 15.92 10.99
N ARG A 70 18.34 15.36 10.51
CA ARG A 70 18.22 14.09 9.78
C ARG A 70 17.20 14.21 8.64
N PRO A 71 17.52 14.97 7.57
CA PRO A 71 16.55 15.32 6.52
C PRO A 71 16.02 14.12 5.71
N THR A 72 16.77 13.02 5.65
CA THR A 72 16.34 11.77 5.00
C THR A 72 15.41 10.93 5.84
N SER A 73 15.38 11.17 7.16
CA SER A 73 14.58 10.41 8.13
C SER A 73 13.24 11.09 8.39
N ARG A 74 12.21 10.27 8.64
CA ARG A 74 10.87 10.77 8.96
C ARG A 74 10.06 9.72 9.72
N ILE A 75 9.05 10.19 10.46
CA ILE A 75 7.97 9.35 10.96
C ILE A 75 6.66 9.91 10.40
N ILE A 76 5.76 9.03 10.00
CA ILE A 76 4.51 9.39 9.34
C ILE A 76 3.34 8.84 10.15
N ALA A 77 2.39 9.72 10.45
CA ALA A 77 1.10 9.37 11.02
C ALA A 77 0.07 9.27 9.89
N LEU A 78 -0.62 8.13 9.81
CA LEU A 78 -1.70 7.88 8.86
C LEU A 78 -2.97 7.51 9.64
N PRO A 79 -3.70 8.51 10.19
CA PRO A 79 -5.00 8.24 10.79
C PRO A 79 -6.01 7.88 9.72
N ALA A 80 -6.96 7.00 10.06
CA ALA A 80 -8.03 6.62 9.15
C ALA A 80 -9.23 6.04 9.90
N SER A 81 -10.37 5.95 9.21
CA SER A 81 -11.59 5.28 9.65
C SER A 81 -12.17 4.49 8.48
N ILE A 82 -12.55 3.25 8.70
CA ILE A 82 -13.26 2.41 7.75
C ILE A 82 -14.70 2.28 8.23
N GLY A 83 -15.66 2.51 7.31
CA GLY A 83 -17.07 2.26 7.52
C GLY A 83 -17.45 0.80 7.24
N GLY A 84 -18.69 0.60 6.77
CA GLY A 84 -19.24 -0.74 6.49
C GLY A 84 -19.75 -1.46 7.75
N GLU A 85 -19.78 -2.78 7.71
CA GLU A 85 -20.27 -3.60 8.85
C GLU A 85 -19.21 -3.71 9.95
N ASP A 86 -17.93 -3.69 9.59
CA ASP A 86 -16.78 -3.85 10.50
C ASP A 86 -16.07 -2.51 10.75
N HIS A 87 -16.83 -1.51 11.25
CA HIS A 87 -16.26 -0.20 11.56
C HIS A 87 -15.00 -0.31 12.44
N VAL A 88 -13.93 0.35 12.01
CA VAL A 88 -12.71 0.50 12.81
C VAL A 88 -12.04 1.84 12.51
N ASP A 89 -11.63 2.51 13.57
CA ASP A 89 -10.79 3.70 13.50
C ASP A 89 -9.36 3.35 13.88
N GLY A 90 -8.40 4.19 13.54
CA GLY A 90 -7.05 3.93 14.01
C GLY A 90 -5.99 4.80 13.38
N LEU A 91 -4.76 4.41 13.66
CA LEU A 91 -3.58 5.15 13.26
C LEU A 91 -2.42 4.21 12.98
N LYS A 92 -1.86 4.25 11.76
CA LYS A 92 -0.52 3.73 11.53
C LYS A 92 0.52 4.80 11.85
N TRP A 93 1.50 4.45 12.68
CA TRP A 93 2.69 5.24 12.99
C TRP A 93 3.91 4.53 12.43
N ILE A 94 4.45 5.02 11.30
CA ILE A 94 5.53 4.35 10.55
C ILE A 94 6.75 5.25 10.42
N SER A 95 7.91 4.74 10.78
CA SER A 95 9.21 5.38 10.61
C SER A 95 9.90 4.94 9.31
N SER A 96 10.71 5.84 8.75
CA SER A 96 11.64 5.59 7.66
C SER A 96 12.97 6.25 8.00
N PHE A 97 13.95 5.43 8.34
CA PHE A 97 15.30 5.82 8.72
C PHE A 97 16.30 5.07 7.82
N PRO A 98 16.69 5.65 6.68
CA PRO A 98 17.55 4.97 5.70
C PRO A 98 18.86 4.46 6.28
N ASP A 99 19.47 5.22 7.20
CA ASP A 99 20.77 4.89 7.81
C ASP A 99 20.73 3.64 8.71
N ASN A 100 19.55 3.16 9.11
CA ASN A 100 19.42 1.92 9.87
C ASN A 100 20.02 0.71 9.16
N VAL A 101 20.01 0.71 7.82
CA VAL A 101 20.54 -0.39 7.01
C VAL A 101 22.04 -0.59 7.26
N THR A 102 22.79 0.49 7.48
CA THR A 102 24.21 0.42 7.80
C THR A 102 24.49 -0.19 9.18
N ALA A 103 23.50 -0.10 10.08
CA ALA A 103 23.55 -0.71 11.42
C ALA A 103 22.92 -2.12 11.45
N GLY A 104 22.56 -2.69 10.30
CA GLY A 104 21.91 -4.01 10.21
C GLY A 104 20.44 -4.03 10.67
N LEU A 105 19.79 -2.86 10.80
CA LEU A 105 18.40 -2.74 11.15
C LEU A 105 17.54 -2.46 9.91
N PRO A 106 16.27 -2.89 9.90
CA PRO A 106 15.33 -2.50 8.84
C PRO A 106 15.19 -0.97 8.74
N ARG A 107 15.13 -0.46 7.51
CA ARG A 107 14.90 0.97 7.23
C ARG A 107 13.59 1.48 7.82
N ALA A 108 12.54 0.67 7.79
CA ALA A 108 11.21 1.02 8.25
C ALA A 108 10.78 0.16 9.44
N SER A 109 10.09 0.77 10.38
CA SER A 109 9.36 0.10 11.45
C SER A 109 8.02 0.78 11.67
N ALA A 110 7.00 0.04 12.09
CA ALA A 110 5.68 0.60 12.27
C ALA A 110 4.90 -0.07 13.40
N VAL A 111 3.99 0.70 13.98
CA VAL A 111 2.89 0.18 14.81
C VAL A 111 1.56 0.67 14.25
N LEU A 112 0.52 -0.12 14.46
CA LEU A 112 -0.86 0.22 14.17
C LEU A 112 -1.66 0.20 15.47
N ILE A 113 -2.41 1.25 15.71
CA ILE A 113 -3.38 1.32 16.80
C ILE A 113 -4.77 1.18 16.19
N LEU A 114 -5.60 0.29 16.74
CA LEU A 114 -7.00 0.14 16.38
C LEU A 114 -7.89 0.68 17.50
N ASN A 115 -8.88 1.47 17.12
CA ASN A 115 -9.85 2.09 18.03
C ASN A 115 -11.25 1.57 17.73
N ASP A 116 -12.00 1.34 18.77
CA ASP A 116 -13.44 1.05 18.71
C ASP A 116 -14.19 2.31 18.23
N HIS A 117 -14.99 2.17 17.20
CA HIS A 117 -15.67 3.27 16.55
C HIS A 117 -16.70 3.97 17.44
N ASP A 118 -17.43 3.21 18.27
CA ASP A 118 -18.52 3.76 19.08
C ASP A 118 -18.01 4.54 20.30
N THR A 119 -16.90 4.08 20.89
CA THR A 119 -16.37 4.62 22.14
C THR A 119 -15.10 5.43 21.97
N GLY A 120 -14.39 5.27 20.83
CA GLY A 120 -13.09 5.86 20.58
C GLY A 120 -11.94 5.22 21.38
N TYR A 121 -12.20 4.23 22.25
CA TYR A 121 -11.14 3.57 23.00
C TYR A 121 -10.22 2.77 22.08
N PRO A 122 -8.89 2.91 22.21
CA PRO A 122 -7.97 1.99 21.54
C PRO A 122 -8.07 0.62 22.20
N PHE A 123 -8.19 -0.43 21.37
CA PHE A 123 -8.32 -1.81 21.85
C PHE A 123 -7.15 -2.70 21.47
N ALA A 124 -6.29 -2.27 20.52
CA ALA A 124 -5.12 -3.03 20.12
C ALA A 124 -3.98 -2.16 19.63
N CYS A 125 -2.75 -2.67 19.82
CA CYS A 125 -1.53 -2.21 19.16
C CYS A 125 -0.84 -3.39 18.48
N LEU A 126 -0.57 -3.27 17.18
CA LEU A 126 0.01 -4.32 16.35
C LEU A 126 1.37 -3.89 15.79
N GLU A 127 2.31 -4.83 15.64
CA GLU A 127 3.42 -4.61 14.70
C GLU A 127 2.85 -4.39 13.30
N SER A 128 3.31 -3.37 12.60
CA SER A 128 2.66 -2.93 11.37
C SER A 128 3.60 -2.78 10.16
N SER A 129 4.87 -3.11 10.28
CA SER A 129 5.77 -3.13 9.11
C SER A 129 5.34 -4.22 8.13
N ILE A 130 4.98 -5.41 8.67
CA ILE A 130 4.48 -6.54 7.89
C ILE A 130 3.12 -6.21 7.28
N ILE A 131 2.20 -5.62 8.07
CA ILE A 131 0.89 -5.15 7.59
C ILE A 131 1.06 -4.16 6.43
N SER A 132 1.96 -3.18 6.60
CA SER A 132 2.22 -2.17 5.58
C SER A 132 2.81 -2.76 4.28
N ALA A 133 3.72 -3.74 4.38
CA ALA A 133 4.26 -4.45 3.22
C ALA A 133 3.17 -5.28 2.53
N THR A 134 2.36 -6.00 3.31
CA THR A 134 1.25 -6.84 2.84
C THR A 134 0.21 -6.03 2.07
N ARG A 135 -0.35 -4.94 2.65
CA ARG A 135 -1.37 -4.15 1.96
C ARG A 135 -0.81 -3.45 0.71
N THR A 136 0.47 -3.10 0.72
CA THR A 136 1.13 -2.52 -0.45
C THR A 136 1.26 -3.53 -1.59
N ALA A 137 1.67 -4.75 -1.28
CA ALA A 137 1.77 -5.82 -2.25
C ALA A 137 0.39 -6.29 -2.76
N ALA A 138 -0.59 -6.38 -1.88
CA ALA A 138 -1.98 -6.70 -2.25
C ALA A 138 -2.56 -5.64 -3.20
N SER A 139 -2.33 -4.35 -2.91
CA SER A 139 -2.73 -3.24 -3.81
C SER A 139 -2.05 -3.33 -5.17
N ALA A 140 -0.75 -3.63 -5.20
CA ALA A 140 0.00 -3.79 -6.45
C ALA A 140 -0.50 -4.98 -7.28
N ALA A 141 -0.74 -6.14 -6.65
CA ALA A 141 -1.27 -7.33 -7.33
C ALA A 141 -2.70 -7.11 -7.83
N LEU A 142 -3.56 -6.45 -7.04
CA LEU A 142 -4.90 -6.05 -7.44
C LEU A 142 -4.87 -5.14 -8.68
N ALA A 143 -4.02 -4.11 -8.63
CA ALA A 143 -3.86 -3.19 -9.76
C ALA A 143 -3.35 -3.92 -11.01
N ALA A 144 -2.36 -4.81 -10.87
CA ALA A 144 -1.87 -5.61 -11.99
C ALA A 144 -3.00 -6.41 -12.65
N ASP A 145 -3.87 -7.05 -11.86
CA ASP A 145 -5.01 -7.82 -12.40
C ASP A 145 -6.01 -6.92 -13.13
N TRP A 146 -6.49 -5.85 -12.47
CA TRP A 146 -7.50 -4.99 -13.07
C TRP A 146 -7.00 -4.21 -14.29
N LEU A 147 -5.77 -3.70 -14.25
CA LEU A 147 -5.21 -2.88 -15.32
C LEU A 147 -4.74 -3.71 -16.54
N SER A 148 -4.60 -5.03 -16.40
CA SER A 148 -4.26 -5.92 -17.51
C SER A 148 -5.46 -6.55 -18.22
N ARG A 149 -6.70 -6.36 -17.76
CA ARG A 149 -7.89 -7.08 -18.30
C ARG A 149 -8.16 -6.84 -19.76
N ASN A 150 -7.83 -5.66 -20.28
CA ASN A 150 -8.07 -5.27 -21.68
C ASN A 150 -6.82 -5.37 -22.57
N ARG A 151 -5.77 -6.05 -22.10
CA ARG A 151 -4.50 -6.23 -22.83
C ARG A 151 -3.97 -7.65 -22.62
N PRO A 152 -3.02 -8.11 -23.46
CA PRO A 152 -2.34 -9.37 -23.21
C PRO A 152 -1.75 -9.38 -21.78
N ARG A 153 -1.93 -10.49 -21.06
CA ARG A 153 -1.38 -10.63 -19.72
C ARG A 153 0.15 -10.61 -19.79
N PRO A 154 0.83 -9.76 -19.05
CA PRO A 154 2.29 -9.69 -18.99
C PRO A 154 2.91 -11.05 -18.66
N THR A 155 3.93 -11.45 -19.42
CA THR A 155 4.71 -12.65 -19.17
C THR A 155 6.16 -12.35 -18.78
N ARG A 156 6.57 -11.07 -18.86
CA ARG A 156 7.90 -10.58 -18.51
C ARG A 156 7.76 -9.50 -17.49
N VAL A 157 8.28 -9.72 -16.27
CA VAL A 157 8.25 -8.70 -15.20
C VAL A 157 9.65 -8.19 -14.90
N GLY A 158 9.77 -6.88 -14.69
CA GLY A 158 11.01 -6.22 -14.26
C GLY A 158 10.83 -5.54 -12.91
N PHE A 159 11.77 -5.77 -11.98
CA PHE A 159 11.78 -5.14 -10.65
C PHE A 159 12.90 -4.13 -10.53
N PHE A 160 12.53 -2.87 -10.28
CA PHE A 160 13.42 -1.80 -9.84
C PHE A 160 13.38 -1.70 -8.31
N GLY A 161 14.55 -1.83 -7.67
CA GLY A 161 14.65 -1.96 -6.24
C GLY A 161 14.25 -3.35 -5.78
N THR A 162 15.14 -4.00 -5.04
CA THR A 162 15.07 -5.42 -4.70
C THR A 162 14.90 -5.66 -3.20
N GLY A 163 14.30 -4.66 -2.53
CA GLY A 163 14.05 -4.68 -1.11
C GLY A 163 12.84 -5.54 -0.71
N LEU A 164 12.41 -5.34 0.54
CA LEU A 164 11.29 -6.07 1.14
C LEU A 164 9.99 -5.94 0.30
N ILE A 165 9.67 -4.74 -0.18
CA ILE A 165 8.43 -4.50 -0.93
C ILE A 165 8.42 -5.26 -2.25
N ALA A 166 9.55 -5.31 -2.97
CA ALA A 166 9.67 -6.11 -4.20
C ALA A 166 9.39 -7.61 -3.95
N ARG A 167 9.93 -8.16 -2.83
CA ARG A 167 9.66 -9.54 -2.42
C ARG A 167 8.18 -9.79 -2.13
N TYR A 168 7.55 -8.90 -1.38
CA TYR A 168 6.12 -9.02 -1.09
C TYR A 168 5.28 -8.91 -2.36
N ILE A 169 5.58 -7.97 -3.27
CA ILE A 169 4.86 -7.84 -4.55
C ILE A 169 5.00 -9.13 -5.37
N HIS A 170 6.21 -9.69 -5.48
CA HIS A 170 6.41 -10.96 -6.16
C HIS A 170 5.59 -12.09 -5.52
N THR A 171 5.61 -12.22 -4.17
CA THR A 171 4.81 -13.22 -3.43
C THR A 171 3.32 -13.07 -3.73
N PHE A 172 2.79 -11.84 -3.71
CA PHE A 172 1.36 -11.60 -3.97
C PHE A 172 0.98 -11.84 -5.43
N LEU A 173 1.81 -11.46 -6.38
CA LEU A 173 1.60 -11.79 -7.78
C LEU A 173 1.54 -13.32 -7.96
N ALA A 174 2.53 -14.04 -7.44
CA ALA A 174 2.54 -15.52 -7.53
C ALA A 174 1.34 -16.14 -6.81
N GLY A 175 1.00 -15.72 -5.60
CA GLY A 175 -0.13 -16.20 -4.80
C GLY A 175 -1.50 -15.93 -5.43
N THR A 176 -1.60 -14.95 -6.32
CA THR A 176 -2.82 -14.61 -7.09
C THR A 176 -2.81 -15.18 -8.50
N GLY A 177 -1.87 -16.09 -8.80
CA GLY A 177 -1.86 -16.86 -10.05
C GLY A 177 -1.15 -16.17 -11.22
N TRP A 178 -0.26 -15.21 -10.95
CA TRP A 178 0.66 -14.70 -11.96
C TRP A 178 1.84 -15.65 -12.13
N SER A 179 2.19 -15.91 -13.38
CA SER A 179 3.39 -16.65 -13.77
C SER A 179 4.12 -15.87 -14.85
N PHE A 180 5.43 -15.88 -14.80
CA PHE A 180 6.26 -15.14 -15.73
C PHE A 180 7.25 -16.09 -16.42
N ASP A 181 7.53 -15.81 -17.70
CA ASP A 181 8.58 -16.47 -18.46
C ASP A 181 9.95 -15.93 -18.04
N THR A 182 10.02 -14.60 -17.81
CA THR A 182 11.23 -13.92 -17.37
C THR A 182 10.97 -12.95 -16.23
N ILE A 183 11.93 -12.87 -15.30
CA ILE A 183 11.97 -11.88 -14.23
C ILE A 183 13.27 -11.09 -14.35
N GLY A 184 13.15 -9.83 -14.78
CA GLY A 184 14.24 -8.87 -14.81
C GLY A 184 14.46 -8.24 -13.43
N VAL A 185 15.71 -7.97 -13.09
CA VAL A 185 16.11 -7.39 -11.81
C VAL A 185 17.09 -6.25 -12.07
N HIS A 186 16.85 -5.07 -11.47
CA HIS A 186 17.78 -3.96 -11.46
C HIS A 186 17.78 -3.28 -10.09
N ASP A 187 18.96 -3.07 -9.53
CA ASP A 187 19.16 -2.35 -8.28
C ASP A 187 20.51 -1.61 -8.35
N VAL A 188 20.58 -0.44 -7.73
CA VAL A 188 21.84 0.31 -7.61
C VAL A 188 22.89 -0.42 -6.74
N SER A 189 22.42 -1.35 -5.89
CA SER A 189 23.24 -2.24 -5.07
C SER A 189 23.30 -3.64 -5.70
N ALA A 190 24.47 -4.02 -6.19
CA ALA A 190 24.71 -5.38 -6.72
C ALA A 190 24.38 -6.46 -5.68
N ASP A 191 24.74 -6.25 -4.41
CA ASP A 191 24.46 -7.20 -3.33
C ASP A 191 22.95 -7.38 -3.11
N SER A 192 22.17 -6.30 -3.21
CA SER A 192 20.71 -6.35 -3.12
C SER A 192 20.11 -7.13 -4.29
N ALA A 193 20.59 -6.91 -5.52
CA ALA A 193 20.16 -7.65 -6.69
C ALA A 193 20.48 -9.16 -6.57
N VAL A 194 21.69 -9.51 -6.09
CA VAL A 194 22.07 -10.90 -5.79
C VAL A 194 21.18 -11.52 -4.72
N GLY A 195 20.89 -10.79 -3.64
CA GLY A 195 20.00 -11.24 -2.57
C GLY A 195 18.59 -11.52 -3.06
N PHE A 196 18.05 -10.67 -3.92
CA PHE A 196 16.72 -10.85 -4.52
C PHE A 196 16.68 -12.03 -5.50
N THR A 197 17.72 -12.18 -6.32
CA THR A 197 17.88 -13.36 -7.20
C THR A 197 17.91 -14.66 -6.39
N GLY A 198 18.61 -14.65 -5.23
CA GLY A 198 18.62 -15.78 -4.29
C GLY A 198 17.23 -16.11 -3.74
N TYR A 199 16.46 -15.07 -3.36
CA TYR A 199 15.08 -15.22 -2.93
C TYR A 199 14.20 -15.82 -4.05
N LEU A 200 14.28 -15.31 -5.29
CA LEU A 200 13.51 -15.84 -6.41
C LEU A 200 13.77 -17.32 -6.66
N ARG A 201 15.02 -17.77 -6.56
CA ARG A 201 15.37 -19.20 -6.68
C ARG A 201 14.74 -20.03 -5.56
N GLN A 202 14.69 -19.51 -4.33
CA GLN A 202 14.07 -20.20 -3.20
C GLN A 202 12.54 -20.25 -3.33
N ALA A 203 11.94 -19.25 -3.97
CA ALA A 203 10.51 -19.21 -4.26
C ALA A 203 10.08 -20.16 -5.38
N GLU A 204 10.98 -21.04 -5.83
CA GLU A 204 10.73 -22.07 -6.86
C GLU A 204 10.12 -21.51 -8.15
N THR A 205 10.50 -20.29 -8.52
CA THR A 205 10.06 -19.72 -9.79
C THR A 205 10.62 -20.52 -10.97
N THR A 206 9.75 -20.82 -11.93
CA THR A 206 10.16 -21.42 -13.20
C THR A 206 10.67 -20.39 -14.20
N ALA A 207 10.54 -19.10 -13.87
CA ALA A 207 10.95 -17.99 -14.72
C ALA A 207 12.47 -17.94 -14.88
N GLN A 208 12.93 -17.49 -16.05
CA GLN A 208 14.31 -17.11 -16.26
C GLN A 208 14.59 -15.80 -15.54
N VAL A 209 15.48 -15.79 -14.55
CA VAL A 209 15.87 -14.58 -13.80
C VAL A 209 17.09 -13.97 -14.46
N GLN A 210 17.00 -12.66 -14.79
CA GLN A 210 18.06 -11.88 -15.43
C GLN A 210 18.32 -10.59 -14.65
N VAL A 211 19.57 -10.33 -14.30
CA VAL A 211 20.01 -9.03 -13.75
C VAL A 211 20.37 -8.14 -14.92
N HIS A 212 19.82 -6.92 -14.94
CA HIS A 212 20.10 -5.90 -15.95
C HIS A 212 21.03 -4.84 -15.40
N ASP A 213 22.01 -4.44 -16.16
CA ASP A 213 22.98 -3.40 -15.78
C ASP A 213 22.37 -2.00 -15.86
N THR A 214 21.40 -1.79 -16.76
CA THR A 214 20.79 -0.48 -16.99
C THR A 214 19.28 -0.51 -16.80
N ALA A 215 18.74 0.65 -16.41
CA ALA A 215 17.30 0.91 -16.32
C ALA A 215 16.59 0.69 -17.67
N GLU A 216 17.22 1.16 -18.76
CA GLU A 216 16.68 1.05 -20.11
C GLU A 216 16.49 -0.42 -20.52
N GLU A 217 17.49 -1.27 -20.32
CA GLU A 217 17.41 -2.69 -20.66
C GLU A 217 16.26 -3.38 -19.91
N LEU A 218 16.12 -3.12 -18.62
CA LEU A 218 15.04 -3.72 -17.83
C LEU A 218 13.67 -3.25 -18.33
N ILE A 219 13.46 -1.95 -18.55
CA ILE A 219 12.17 -1.42 -19.00
C ILE A 219 11.81 -2.01 -20.36
N ARG A 220 12.73 -1.95 -21.35
CA ARG A 220 12.47 -2.43 -22.71
C ARG A 220 12.21 -3.92 -22.80
N SER A 221 12.71 -4.71 -21.85
CA SER A 221 12.53 -6.18 -21.82
C SER A 221 11.30 -6.63 -21.01
N SER A 222 10.54 -5.73 -20.39
CA SER A 222 9.48 -6.06 -19.45
C SER A 222 8.10 -5.60 -19.94
N ASP A 223 7.09 -6.46 -19.81
CA ASP A 223 5.67 -6.13 -20.08
C ASP A 223 4.99 -5.55 -18.83
N LEU A 224 5.50 -5.93 -17.65
CA LEU A 224 5.13 -5.39 -16.34
C LEU A 224 6.39 -4.85 -15.66
N VAL A 225 6.38 -3.58 -15.29
CA VAL A 225 7.49 -2.93 -14.60
C VAL A 225 7.06 -2.55 -13.18
N VAL A 226 7.83 -2.97 -12.18
CA VAL A 226 7.57 -2.70 -10.76
C VAL A 226 8.67 -1.79 -10.22
N PHE A 227 8.32 -0.56 -9.82
CA PHE A 227 9.19 0.33 -9.09
C PHE A 227 8.93 0.22 -7.60
N ALA A 228 9.90 -0.31 -6.86
CA ALA A 228 9.88 -0.49 -5.41
C ALA A 228 11.20 0.03 -4.78
N THR A 229 11.67 1.18 -5.25
CA THR A 229 12.92 1.83 -4.84
C THR A 229 12.73 2.72 -3.60
N VAL A 230 13.75 3.49 -3.28
CA VAL A 230 13.73 4.58 -2.28
C VAL A 230 14.16 5.91 -2.91
N ALA A 231 13.96 6.07 -4.23
CA ALA A 231 14.33 7.27 -4.96
C ALA A 231 13.73 8.53 -4.31
N GLY A 232 14.53 9.55 -4.15
CA GLY A 232 14.13 10.86 -3.66
C GLY A 232 13.67 11.80 -4.77
N GLU A 233 14.13 11.54 -6.00
CA GLU A 233 13.89 12.31 -7.22
C GLU A 233 13.82 11.38 -8.44
N PRO A 234 13.22 11.82 -9.56
CA PRO A 234 13.13 11.03 -10.77
C PRO A 234 14.50 10.69 -11.35
N HIS A 235 14.68 9.41 -11.70
CA HIS A 235 15.91 8.89 -12.32
C HIS A 235 15.64 8.20 -13.67
N VAL A 236 14.38 7.93 -13.99
CA VAL A 236 13.94 7.43 -15.30
C VAL A 236 13.31 8.61 -16.05
N THR A 237 13.97 9.07 -17.12
CA THR A 237 13.62 10.33 -17.78
C THR A 237 13.26 10.19 -19.27
N ASP A 238 13.63 9.07 -19.90
CA ASP A 238 13.39 8.88 -21.32
C ASP A 238 12.11 8.09 -21.58
N GLN A 239 11.08 8.77 -22.07
CA GLN A 239 9.80 8.16 -22.43
C GLN A 239 9.90 7.12 -23.56
N ALA A 240 10.95 7.18 -24.41
CA ALA A 240 11.13 6.21 -25.49
C ALA A 240 11.40 4.79 -25.00
N TRP A 241 11.81 4.62 -23.75
CA TRP A 241 11.97 3.28 -23.14
C TRP A 241 10.64 2.55 -22.99
N PHE A 242 9.52 3.28 -22.93
CA PHE A 242 8.17 2.76 -22.75
C PHE A 242 7.40 2.59 -24.08
N ALA A 243 8.04 2.70 -25.24
CA ALA A 243 7.39 2.66 -26.55
C ALA A 243 6.60 1.36 -26.86
N HIS A 244 6.84 0.28 -26.09
CA HIS A 244 6.09 -0.99 -26.19
C HIS A 244 4.87 -1.03 -25.25
N HIS A 245 4.55 0.09 -24.57
CA HIS A 245 3.37 0.28 -23.72
C HIS A 245 3.21 -0.72 -22.59
N PRO A 246 4.22 -0.89 -21.70
CA PRO A 246 4.13 -1.81 -20.56
C PRO A 246 3.08 -1.35 -19.55
N LEU A 247 2.67 -2.26 -18.67
CA LEU A 247 2.02 -1.92 -17.42
C LEU A 247 3.07 -1.56 -16.38
N VAL A 248 2.87 -0.49 -15.62
CA VAL A 248 3.82 -0.02 -14.61
C VAL A 248 3.15 0.08 -13.24
N LEU A 249 3.71 -0.61 -12.25
CA LEU A 249 3.35 -0.49 -10.84
C LEU A 249 4.39 0.43 -10.17
N HIS A 250 4.08 1.73 -10.10
CA HIS A 250 4.95 2.77 -9.60
C HIS A 250 4.79 2.97 -8.08
N VAL A 251 5.15 1.93 -7.30
CA VAL A 251 4.89 1.86 -5.85
C VAL A 251 5.80 2.79 -5.04
N SER A 252 6.99 3.09 -5.52
CA SER A 252 7.94 4.03 -4.90
C SER A 252 7.66 5.50 -5.19
N LEU A 253 6.86 5.82 -6.20
CA LEU A 253 6.25 7.12 -6.49
C LEU A 253 7.16 8.25 -7.01
N ARG A 254 8.49 8.12 -7.03
CA ARG A 254 9.42 9.21 -7.40
C ARG A 254 10.44 8.85 -8.45
N ASP A 255 10.27 7.71 -9.12
CA ASP A 255 11.25 7.18 -10.05
C ASP A 255 11.14 7.78 -11.44
N LEU A 256 9.90 8.15 -11.85
CA LEU A 256 9.57 8.56 -13.20
C LEU A 256 9.54 10.08 -13.33
N ALA A 257 10.15 10.61 -14.40
CA ALA A 257 10.03 12.02 -14.75
C ALA A 257 8.59 12.38 -15.15
N PRO A 258 8.15 13.64 -14.92
CA PRO A 258 6.82 14.11 -15.29
C PRO A 258 6.41 13.82 -16.74
N GLU A 259 7.34 13.94 -17.67
CA GLU A 259 7.09 13.75 -19.11
C GLU A 259 6.62 12.32 -19.43
N ILE A 260 7.07 11.31 -18.66
CA ILE A 260 6.63 9.93 -18.82
C ILE A 260 5.16 9.80 -18.40
N LEU A 261 4.77 10.46 -17.29
CA LEU A 261 3.37 10.47 -16.86
C LEU A 261 2.48 11.17 -17.88
N LEU A 262 2.92 12.33 -18.41
CA LEU A 262 2.15 13.10 -19.39
C LEU A 262 1.91 12.33 -20.70
N SER A 263 2.73 11.35 -21.04
CA SER A 263 2.57 10.48 -22.22
C SER A 263 1.85 9.16 -21.95
N SER A 264 1.46 8.91 -20.70
CA SER A 264 0.90 7.63 -20.22
C SER A 264 -0.57 7.78 -19.80
N ALA A 265 -1.24 6.67 -19.56
CA ALA A 265 -2.49 6.63 -18.81
C ALA A 265 -2.19 6.44 -17.32
N ASN A 266 -2.65 7.35 -16.48
CA ASN A 266 -2.26 7.40 -15.07
C ASN A 266 -3.43 7.08 -14.14
N ILE A 267 -3.28 6.02 -13.37
CA ILE A 267 -4.22 5.57 -12.36
C ILE A 267 -3.56 5.72 -10.97
N VAL A 268 -4.30 6.29 -10.03
CA VAL A 268 -3.86 6.48 -8.65
C VAL A 268 -4.76 5.73 -7.67
N ASP A 269 -4.37 5.63 -6.42
CA ASP A 269 -5.25 5.10 -5.37
C ASP A 269 -6.21 6.19 -4.82
N ASP A 270 -5.71 7.40 -4.65
CA ASP A 270 -6.47 8.60 -4.28
C ASP A 270 -5.77 9.84 -4.84
N VAL A 271 -6.54 10.72 -5.51
CA VAL A 271 -6.00 11.89 -6.19
C VAL A 271 -5.33 12.87 -5.21
N GLU A 272 -6.04 13.19 -4.12
CA GLU A 272 -5.56 14.19 -3.16
C GLU A 272 -4.35 13.71 -2.35
N HIS A 273 -4.20 12.39 -2.18
CA HIS A 273 -3.03 11.81 -1.51
C HIS A 273 -1.84 11.72 -2.46
N CYS A 274 -2.08 11.34 -3.72
CA CYS A 274 -1.01 11.12 -4.68
C CYS A 274 -0.35 12.43 -5.15
N LEU A 275 -1.11 13.52 -5.24
CA LEU A 275 -0.62 14.84 -5.65
C LEU A 275 0.01 15.61 -4.48
N LYS A 276 0.90 14.96 -3.72
CA LYS A 276 1.63 15.54 -2.56
C LYS A 276 3.05 14.99 -2.48
N ALA A 277 3.85 15.63 -1.66
CA ALA A 277 5.18 15.13 -1.24
C ALA A 277 6.15 14.86 -2.41
N ASP A 278 6.03 15.65 -3.47
CA ASP A 278 6.88 15.58 -4.68
C ASP A 278 6.94 14.17 -5.29
N THR A 279 5.77 13.51 -5.32
CA THR A 279 5.59 12.29 -6.13
C THR A 279 5.70 12.61 -7.61
N SER A 280 6.00 11.65 -8.47
CA SER A 280 6.02 11.90 -9.92
C SER A 280 4.69 12.48 -10.45
N PRO A 281 3.49 12.02 -10.02
CA PRO A 281 2.23 12.70 -10.34
C PRO A 281 2.15 14.15 -9.84
N HIS A 282 2.63 14.45 -8.61
CA HIS A 282 2.67 15.82 -8.08
C HIS A 282 3.60 16.73 -8.90
N LEU A 283 4.77 16.21 -9.29
CA LEU A 283 5.69 16.93 -10.17
C LEU A 283 5.07 17.21 -11.56
N ALA A 284 4.28 16.28 -12.11
CA ALA A 284 3.54 16.50 -13.36
C ALA A 284 2.46 17.58 -13.22
N GLU A 285 1.71 17.60 -12.09
CA GLU A 285 0.78 18.69 -11.78
C GLU A 285 1.51 20.03 -11.64
N GLN A 286 2.63 20.09 -10.94
CA GLN A 286 3.43 21.32 -10.78
C GLN A 286 3.97 21.82 -12.14
N LEU A 287 4.38 20.92 -13.02
CA LEU A 287 4.89 21.25 -14.34
C LEU A 287 3.81 21.83 -15.27
N THR A 288 2.61 21.25 -15.25
CA THR A 288 1.53 21.60 -16.18
C THR A 288 0.51 22.59 -15.62
N GLY A 289 0.42 22.69 -14.30
CA GLY A 289 -0.67 23.41 -13.62
C GLY A 289 -2.04 22.76 -13.80
N SER A 290 -2.11 21.50 -14.26
CA SER A 290 -3.35 20.76 -14.54
C SER A 290 -3.27 19.35 -14.00
N ARG A 291 -4.44 18.75 -13.75
CA ARG A 291 -4.64 17.34 -13.37
C ARG A 291 -5.18 16.49 -14.51
N ASP A 292 -5.31 17.03 -15.71
CA ASP A 292 -5.92 16.37 -16.88
C ASP A 292 -5.14 15.13 -17.35
N PHE A 293 -3.90 14.95 -16.86
CA PHE A 293 -3.10 13.76 -17.11
C PHE A 293 -3.50 12.56 -16.23
N LEU A 294 -4.31 12.76 -15.19
CA LEU A 294 -4.85 11.67 -14.38
C LEU A 294 -6.11 11.12 -15.03
N ASP A 295 -6.08 9.83 -15.37
CA ASP A 295 -7.22 9.15 -15.99
C ASP A 295 -8.25 8.66 -14.97
N GLY A 296 -7.88 8.52 -13.70
CA GLY A 296 -8.80 8.15 -12.61
C GLY A 296 -8.13 7.42 -11.47
N THR A 297 -8.97 6.83 -10.62
CA THR A 297 -8.53 6.00 -9.51
C THR A 297 -8.65 4.51 -9.85
N LEU A 298 -8.00 3.64 -9.05
CA LEU A 298 -8.17 2.20 -9.20
C LEU A 298 -9.64 1.79 -9.00
N ASP A 299 -10.37 2.44 -8.09
CA ASP A 299 -11.82 2.21 -7.90
C ASP A 299 -12.64 2.60 -9.14
N ASP A 300 -12.26 3.67 -9.86
CA ASP A 300 -12.91 4.03 -11.12
C ASP A 300 -12.77 2.94 -12.18
N VAL A 301 -11.59 2.32 -12.26
CA VAL A 301 -11.36 1.18 -13.17
C VAL A 301 -12.17 -0.04 -12.71
N MET A 302 -12.17 -0.37 -11.41
CA MET A 302 -12.92 -1.50 -10.86
C MET A 302 -14.43 -1.36 -11.03
N CYS A 303 -14.94 -0.14 -11.03
CA CYS A 303 -16.36 0.17 -11.25
C CYS A 303 -16.71 0.44 -12.71
N ALA A 304 -15.80 0.20 -13.66
CA ALA A 304 -15.95 0.45 -15.08
C ALA A 304 -16.34 1.92 -15.41
N ARG A 305 -15.97 2.86 -14.54
CA ARG A 305 -16.14 4.30 -14.78
C ARG A 305 -15.07 4.85 -15.73
N HIS A 306 -13.96 4.11 -15.88
CA HIS A 306 -12.88 4.44 -16.78
C HIS A 306 -12.42 3.22 -17.59
N ILE A 307 -12.26 3.39 -18.92
CA ILE A 307 -11.76 2.36 -19.84
C ILE A 307 -10.32 2.72 -20.22
N LEU A 308 -9.40 1.83 -19.89
CA LEU A 308 -7.99 2.06 -20.14
C LEU A 308 -7.63 1.87 -21.62
N PRO A 309 -6.77 2.74 -22.17
CA PRO A 309 -6.24 2.58 -23.51
C PRO A 309 -5.29 1.36 -23.60
N THR A 310 -5.19 0.77 -24.79
CA THR A 310 -4.27 -0.34 -25.07
C THR A 310 -3.02 0.10 -25.82
N ASP A 311 -3.01 1.33 -26.30
CA ASP A 311 -1.96 1.95 -27.15
C ASP A 311 -1.09 2.96 -26.39
N ARG A 312 -1.15 2.95 -25.06
CA ARG A 312 -0.29 3.75 -24.18
C ARG A 312 0.18 2.92 -22.98
N THR A 313 1.30 3.30 -22.41
CA THR A 313 1.74 2.84 -21.10
C THR A 313 0.66 3.14 -20.06
N VAL A 314 0.35 2.18 -19.20
CA VAL A 314 -0.55 2.41 -18.05
C VAL A 314 0.29 2.38 -16.77
N ILE A 315 0.19 3.44 -15.98
CA ILE A 315 0.96 3.61 -14.76
C ILE A 315 -0.01 3.64 -13.58
N PHE A 316 0.21 2.75 -12.60
CA PHE A 316 -0.45 2.81 -11.31
C PHE A 316 0.50 3.39 -10.27
N SER A 317 0.14 4.55 -9.71
CA SER A 317 0.93 5.28 -8.71
C SER A 317 0.17 5.38 -7.38
N PRO A 318 0.20 4.35 -6.52
CA PRO A 318 -0.49 4.39 -5.23
C PRO A 318 0.33 5.14 -4.18
N PHE A 319 -0.23 6.15 -3.54
CA PHE A 319 0.40 6.78 -2.37
C PHE A 319 0.39 5.86 -1.14
N GLY A 320 -0.67 5.06 -1.03
CA GLY A 320 -0.93 4.18 0.09
C GLY A 320 -1.80 4.82 1.16
N LEU A 321 -3.00 4.28 1.33
CA LEU A 321 -4.04 4.81 2.20
C LEU A 321 -4.01 4.15 3.57
N GLY A 322 -4.25 4.95 4.63
CA GLY A 322 -4.35 4.45 6.00
C GLY A 322 -5.47 3.44 6.19
N VAL A 323 -6.56 3.58 5.44
CA VAL A 323 -7.69 2.61 5.46
C VAL A 323 -7.26 1.19 5.09
N LEU A 324 -6.30 1.02 4.17
CA LEU A 324 -5.79 -0.31 3.81
C LEU A 324 -4.97 -0.93 4.96
N ASP A 325 -4.23 -0.10 5.70
CA ASP A 325 -3.50 -0.57 6.88
C ASP A 325 -4.47 -1.00 8.00
N LEU A 326 -5.57 -0.24 8.19
CA LEU A 326 -6.63 -0.59 9.15
C LEU A 326 -7.34 -1.89 8.78
N ALA A 327 -7.71 -2.06 7.50
CA ALA A 327 -8.39 -3.27 7.03
C ALA A 327 -7.55 -4.53 7.30
N VAL A 328 -6.29 -4.53 6.89
CA VAL A 328 -5.39 -5.67 7.13
C VAL A 328 -5.08 -5.82 8.62
N GLY A 329 -4.94 -4.73 9.38
CA GLY A 329 -4.73 -4.77 10.82
C GLY A 329 -5.92 -5.34 11.59
N LYS A 330 -7.15 -4.95 11.21
CA LYS A 330 -8.38 -5.52 11.80
C LYS A 330 -8.50 -7.01 11.47
N TYR A 331 -8.24 -7.40 10.23
CA TYR A 331 -8.16 -8.80 9.82
C TYR A 331 -7.19 -9.60 10.70
N VAL A 332 -5.97 -9.11 10.91
CA VAL A 332 -4.98 -9.75 11.79
C VAL A 332 -5.49 -9.86 13.22
N TYR A 333 -6.08 -8.78 13.75
CA TYR A 333 -6.66 -8.81 15.11
C TYR A 333 -7.72 -9.90 15.25
N ASP A 334 -8.62 -10.02 14.27
CA ASP A 334 -9.71 -11.00 14.29
C ASP A 334 -9.19 -12.43 14.19
N GLU A 335 -8.17 -12.69 13.35
CA GLU A 335 -7.53 -14.01 13.24
C GLU A 335 -6.85 -14.42 14.56
N VAL A 336 -6.09 -13.50 15.18
CA VAL A 336 -5.42 -13.76 16.47
C VAL A 336 -6.44 -13.95 17.60
N ALA A 337 -7.55 -13.18 17.58
CA ALA A 337 -8.65 -13.31 18.53
C ALA A 337 -9.37 -14.66 18.39
N ARG A 338 -9.68 -15.05 17.15
CA ARG A 338 -10.34 -16.34 16.82
C ARG A 338 -9.49 -17.53 17.23
N ALA A 339 -8.16 -17.39 17.13
CA ALA A 339 -7.20 -18.39 17.61
C ALA A 339 -7.04 -18.42 19.14
N GLY A 340 -7.67 -17.51 19.89
CA GLY A 340 -7.51 -17.37 21.33
C GLY A 340 -6.11 -16.92 21.77
N GLN A 341 -5.39 -16.21 20.91
CA GLN A 341 -3.98 -15.86 21.10
C GLN A 341 -3.75 -14.37 21.42
N LEU A 342 -4.82 -13.60 21.70
CA LEU A 342 -4.67 -12.21 22.12
C LEU A 342 -3.87 -12.11 23.42
N ARG A 343 -2.87 -11.25 23.43
CA ARG A 343 -2.12 -10.87 24.63
C ARG A 343 -2.70 -9.59 25.18
N LEU A 344 -3.59 -9.72 26.15
CA LEU A 344 -4.20 -8.59 26.84
C LEU A 344 -3.23 -8.02 27.87
N ILE A 345 -3.23 -6.70 28.00
CA ILE A 345 -2.49 -5.98 29.04
C ILE A 345 -3.44 -5.70 30.21
N ASP A 346 -3.18 -6.33 31.34
CA ASP A 346 -4.00 -6.16 32.55
C ASP A 346 -3.97 -4.69 33.01
N ASN A 347 -5.15 -4.17 33.34
CA ASN A 347 -5.31 -2.81 33.87
C ASN A 347 -4.68 -1.72 32.98
N PHE A 348 -4.65 -1.92 31.65
CA PHE A 348 -4.10 -0.95 30.71
C PHE A 348 -4.77 0.42 30.87
N PHE A 349 -6.11 0.42 31.00
CA PHE A 349 -6.86 1.62 31.34
C PHE A 349 -7.11 1.64 32.85
N HIS A 350 -6.64 2.66 33.50
CA HIS A 350 -6.80 2.91 34.92
C HIS A 350 -7.62 4.19 35.15
N ASP A 351 -8.27 4.31 36.30
CA ASP A 351 -9.10 5.49 36.65
C ASP A 351 -10.20 5.84 35.64
N LEU A 352 -10.94 4.84 35.18
CA LEU A 352 -12.05 5.02 34.25
C LEU A 352 -13.30 5.67 34.91
N ARG A 353 -13.29 5.89 36.21
CA ARG A 353 -14.41 6.55 36.91
C ARG A 353 -14.29 8.06 36.80
N ARG A 354 -15.33 8.70 36.26
CA ARG A 354 -15.35 10.15 36.04
C ARG A 354 -15.23 10.98 37.34
N TYR A 355 -15.56 10.40 38.48
CA TYR A 355 -15.64 11.12 39.77
C TYR A 355 -14.90 10.37 40.91
N GLY A 356 -13.95 9.54 40.64
CA GLY A 356 -13.13 8.80 41.63
C GLY A 356 -13.79 7.55 42.19
#